data_7819a6a218a1f143296ff50d7f02b2c0
#
_entry.id   7819a6a218a1f143296ff50d7f02b2c0
#
_cell.length_a   1.000
_cell.length_b   1.000
_cell.length_c   1.000
_cell.angle_alpha   90.00
_cell.angle_beta   90.00
_cell.angle_gamma   90.00
#
_symmetry.space_group_name_H-M   'P 1'
#
loop_
_entity.id
_entity.type
_entity.pdbx_description
1 polymer ?
#
loop_
_entity_poly.entity_id
_entity_poly.type
_entity_poly.pdbx_seq_one_letter_code
_entity_poly.pdbx_strand_id
1 'polypeptide(L)'
;MSSSVEYAVFTELSPDTKPATPGFNRRVFTDTDVNKGSAIQCDFTTGIITLAPGAYHVSGLSSVAYFTKVDPPETIVPRSPASAGYCRLRRFDPDAVVDPANMRELPNADPSVICIGSPGTANLVPSLFEAFYETDKPAQLILEHQSGSNPQQIYLRVFVENSKWHAFARISIRRL
;
A
#
# COMPACT_ATOMS: atom_id res chain seq x y z
N MET A 1 -3.48 33.38 13.16
CA MET A 1 -2.49 32.28 13.36
C MET A 1 -2.34 31.57 12.04
N SER A 2 -1.15 31.57 11.44
CA SER A 2 -0.92 30.81 10.19
C SER A 2 -0.88 29.34 10.56
N SER A 3 -1.92 28.57 10.18
CA SER A 3 -1.86 27.12 10.30
C SER A 3 -0.74 26.63 9.37
N SER A 4 0.33 26.09 9.93
CA SER A 4 1.37 25.46 9.12
C SER A 4 0.77 24.27 8.41
N VAL A 5 0.90 24.23 7.10
CA VAL A 5 0.45 23.07 6.31
C VAL A 5 1.29 21.85 6.74
N GLU A 6 0.61 20.81 7.21
CA GLU A 6 1.24 19.54 7.59
C GLU A 6 0.99 18.49 6.49
N TYR A 7 2.05 17.87 6.02
CA TYR A 7 1.97 16.85 4.99
C TYR A 7 3.15 15.89 5.05
N ALA A 8 2.93 14.68 4.58
CA ALA A 8 3.95 13.66 4.47
C ALA A 8 3.79 12.83 3.19
N VAL A 9 4.89 12.33 2.67
CA VAL A 9 4.93 11.37 1.56
C VAL A 9 5.85 10.23 1.97
N PHE A 10 5.31 9.03 1.98
CA PHE A 10 6.04 7.79 2.28
C PHE A 10 6.06 6.90 1.05
N THR A 11 7.19 6.25 0.83
CA THR A 11 7.43 5.43 -0.36
C THR A 11 7.98 4.06 0.05
N GLU A 12 7.47 2.99 -0.57
CA GLU A 12 8.06 1.66 -0.51
C GLU A 12 8.95 1.47 -1.73
N LEU A 13 10.25 1.61 -1.51
CA LEU A 13 11.27 1.31 -2.51
C LEU A 13 11.55 -0.20 -2.55
N SER A 14 12.48 -0.59 -3.41
CA SER A 14 12.83 -1.98 -3.68
C SER A 14 14.19 -2.39 -3.10
N PRO A 15 14.38 -2.43 -1.77
CA PRO A 15 15.65 -2.86 -1.20
C PRO A 15 15.89 -4.37 -1.30
N ASP A 16 14.83 -5.14 -1.46
CA ASP A 16 14.80 -6.60 -1.50
C ASP A 16 13.64 -7.12 -2.37
N THR A 17 13.55 -8.44 -2.48
CA THR A 17 12.41 -9.11 -3.13
C THR A 17 11.46 -9.65 -2.06
N LYS A 18 10.20 -9.18 -2.08
CA LYS A 18 9.16 -9.61 -1.15
C LYS A 18 7.98 -10.25 -1.89
N PRO A 19 7.79 -11.57 -1.78
CA PRO A 19 6.63 -12.23 -2.39
C PRO A 19 5.33 -11.77 -1.73
N ALA A 20 4.25 -11.80 -2.50
CA ALA A 20 2.91 -11.67 -1.98
C ALA A 20 2.42 -12.99 -1.39
N THR A 21 1.56 -12.90 -0.38
CA THR A 21 0.81 -14.01 0.19
C THR A 21 -0.65 -13.93 -0.26
N PRO A 22 -1.44 -15.04 -0.18
CA PRO A 22 -2.87 -14.99 -0.46
C PRO A 22 -3.59 -13.91 0.37
N GLY A 23 -4.55 -13.21 -0.23
CA GLY A 23 -5.30 -12.14 0.42
C GLY A 23 -4.60 -10.79 0.40
N PHE A 24 -4.99 -9.93 1.35
CA PHE A 24 -4.44 -8.60 1.46
C PHE A 24 -3.06 -8.60 2.14
N ASN A 25 -2.11 -7.97 1.49
CA ASN A 25 -0.74 -7.83 1.95
C ASN A 25 -0.49 -6.37 2.35
N ARG A 26 -0.02 -6.16 3.57
CA ARG A 26 0.32 -4.82 4.05
C ARG A 26 1.56 -4.29 3.34
N ARG A 27 1.47 -3.03 2.91
CA ARG A 27 2.62 -2.26 2.44
C ARG A 27 3.43 -1.78 3.63
N VAL A 28 4.75 -1.90 3.50
CA VAL A 28 5.70 -1.41 4.49
C VAL A 28 6.60 -0.42 3.79
N PHE A 29 6.42 0.84 4.10
CA PHE A 29 7.21 1.92 3.52
C PHE A 29 8.66 1.82 3.96
N THR A 30 9.57 2.24 3.12
CA THR A 30 11.02 2.14 3.36
C THR A 30 11.69 3.51 3.42
N ASP A 31 10.99 4.54 2.94
CA ASP A 31 11.56 5.87 2.84
C ASP A 31 10.51 6.97 3.06
N THR A 32 11.00 8.14 3.44
CA THR A 32 10.23 9.38 3.57
C THR A 32 10.72 10.37 2.53
N ASP A 33 9.92 10.65 1.50
CA ASP A 33 10.26 11.68 0.52
C ASP A 33 10.16 13.08 1.15
N VAL A 34 9.14 13.27 1.98
CA VAL A 34 8.93 14.50 2.72
C VAL A 34 8.06 14.23 3.95
N ASN A 35 8.36 14.91 5.06
CA ASN A 35 7.48 14.97 6.23
C ASN A 35 7.58 16.36 6.86
N LYS A 36 6.47 17.09 6.88
CA LYS A 36 6.36 18.40 7.48
C LYS A 36 5.29 18.43 8.56
N GLY A 37 5.69 18.75 9.74
CA GLY A 37 4.83 18.75 10.94
C GLY A 37 4.96 17.46 11.74
N SER A 38 4.07 17.28 12.70
CA SER A 38 4.08 16.12 13.62
C SER A 38 2.77 15.31 13.62
N ALA A 39 1.76 15.81 12.89
CA ALA A 39 0.44 15.17 12.87
C ALA A 39 0.39 13.86 12.09
N ILE A 40 1.42 13.57 11.27
CA ILE A 40 1.47 12.40 10.40
C ILE A 40 2.79 11.67 10.67
N GLN A 41 2.71 10.43 11.10
CA GLN A 41 3.89 9.61 11.41
C GLN A 41 3.75 8.24 10.74
N CYS A 42 4.87 7.63 10.35
CA CYS A 42 4.91 6.28 9.79
C CYS A 42 5.89 5.41 10.57
N ASP A 43 5.45 4.23 10.94
CA ASP A 43 6.32 3.16 11.43
C ASP A 43 6.83 2.33 10.25
N PHE A 44 8.09 2.49 9.91
CA PHE A 44 8.76 1.78 8.81
C PHE A 44 8.98 0.29 9.05
N THR A 45 8.74 -0.20 10.26
CA THR A 45 8.80 -1.63 10.56
C THR A 45 7.48 -2.33 10.23
N THR A 46 6.38 -1.65 10.52
CA THR A 46 5.03 -2.23 10.40
C THR A 46 4.22 -1.67 9.22
N GLY A 47 4.61 -0.51 8.67
CA GLY A 47 3.85 0.21 7.64
C GLY A 47 2.61 0.91 8.19
N ILE A 48 2.48 1.03 9.52
CA ILE A 48 1.37 1.73 10.16
C ILE A 48 1.61 3.23 10.10
N ILE A 49 0.60 3.97 9.64
CA ILE A 49 0.59 5.43 9.61
C ILE A 49 -0.31 5.91 10.73
N THR A 50 0.24 6.72 11.62
CA THR A 50 -0.50 7.35 12.72
C THR A 50 -0.84 8.79 12.36
N LEU A 51 -2.10 9.16 12.52
CA LEU A 51 -2.64 10.51 12.31
C LEU A 51 -3.10 11.11 13.64
N ALA A 52 -2.79 12.37 13.88
CA ALA A 52 -3.41 13.15 14.94
C ALA A 52 -4.89 13.46 14.58
N PRO A 53 -5.72 13.92 15.53
CA PRO A 53 -7.06 14.40 15.22
C PRO A 53 -7.05 15.49 14.14
N GLY A 54 -7.97 15.41 13.17
CA GLY A 54 -8.07 16.37 12.07
C GLY A 54 -8.71 15.78 10.82
N ALA A 55 -8.79 16.61 9.79
CA ALA A 55 -9.23 16.22 8.45
C ALA A 55 -8.02 16.09 7.53
N TYR A 56 -8.04 15.09 6.67
CA TYR A 56 -6.91 14.72 5.81
C TYR A 56 -7.38 14.41 4.39
N HIS A 57 -6.58 14.85 3.43
CA HIS A 57 -6.59 14.32 2.07
C HIS A 57 -5.48 13.28 1.95
N VAL A 58 -5.83 12.09 1.49
CA VAL A 58 -4.93 10.95 1.36
C VAL A 58 -5.01 10.43 -0.06
N SER A 59 -3.88 10.31 -0.74
CA SER A 59 -3.82 9.75 -2.07
C SER A 59 -2.58 8.89 -2.25
N GLY A 60 -2.59 8.02 -3.24
CA GLY A 60 -1.41 7.20 -3.46
C GLY A 60 -1.58 6.13 -4.51
N LEU A 61 -0.59 5.27 -4.53
CA LEU A 61 -0.52 4.15 -5.46
C LEU A 61 0.05 2.90 -4.80
N SER A 62 -0.30 1.76 -5.35
CA SER A 62 0.30 0.48 -5.00
C SER A 62 0.35 -0.42 -6.22
N SER A 63 1.51 -0.94 -6.55
CA SER A 63 1.72 -1.86 -7.66
C SER A 63 2.28 -3.18 -7.16
N VAL A 64 2.15 -4.21 -7.96
CA VAL A 64 2.78 -5.52 -7.74
C VAL A 64 3.54 -5.93 -8.99
N ALA A 65 4.56 -6.73 -8.79
CA ALA A 65 5.35 -7.30 -9.88
C ALA A 65 4.98 -8.76 -10.10
N TYR A 66 4.93 -9.15 -11.35
CA TYR A 66 4.65 -10.51 -11.78
C TYR A 66 5.83 -11.02 -12.61
N PHE A 67 6.50 -12.04 -12.11
CA PHE A 67 7.62 -12.64 -12.82
C PHE A 67 7.49 -14.14 -12.82
N THR A 68 7.89 -14.76 -13.91
CA THR A 68 8.18 -16.19 -13.97
C THR A 68 9.69 -16.34 -13.87
N LYS A 69 10.13 -17.09 -12.88
CA LYS A 69 11.50 -17.57 -12.86
C LYS A 69 11.65 -18.63 -13.95
N VAL A 70 12.45 -18.36 -14.95
CA VAL A 70 12.83 -19.35 -15.96
C VAL A 70 14.23 -19.81 -15.60
N ASP A 71 14.42 -21.13 -15.50
CA ASP A 71 15.71 -21.72 -15.18
C ASP A 71 16.81 -21.37 -16.20
N PRO A 72 18.07 -21.46 -15.75
CA PRO A 72 19.15 -20.57 -16.10
C PRO A 72 19.38 -20.37 -17.62
N PRO A 73 19.81 -19.16 -17.99
CA PRO A 73 20.03 -18.02 -17.13
C PRO A 73 18.68 -17.46 -16.60
N GLU A 74 18.65 -17.08 -15.33
CA GLU A 74 17.45 -16.55 -14.67
C GLU A 74 16.90 -15.34 -15.45
N THR A 75 16.06 -15.60 -16.42
CA THR A 75 15.37 -14.57 -17.17
C THR A 75 14.04 -14.34 -16.49
N ILE A 76 13.87 -13.15 -15.91
CA ILE A 76 12.60 -12.72 -15.36
C ILE A 76 11.71 -12.31 -16.52
N VAL A 77 10.73 -13.13 -16.83
CA VAL A 77 9.75 -12.83 -17.89
C VAL A 77 8.52 -12.23 -17.26
N PRO A 78 8.18 -10.98 -17.59
CA PRO A 78 6.94 -10.36 -17.14
C PRO A 78 5.75 -11.20 -17.64
N ARG A 79 4.89 -11.62 -16.73
CA ARG A 79 3.59 -12.22 -17.11
C ARG A 79 2.49 -11.21 -16.90
N SER A 80 1.58 -11.14 -17.84
CA SER A 80 0.31 -10.45 -17.63
C SER A 80 -0.61 -11.38 -16.84
N PRO A 81 -0.96 -11.08 -15.61
CA PRO A 81 -1.89 -11.90 -14.85
C PRO A 81 -3.31 -11.72 -15.36
N ALA A 82 -4.15 -12.71 -15.13
CA ALA A 82 -5.59 -12.60 -15.37
C ALA A 82 -6.23 -11.50 -14.50
N SER A 83 -5.62 -11.17 -13.36
CA SER A 83 -6.04 -10.09 -12.47
C SER A 83 -4.85 -9.59 -11.68
N ALA A 84 -4.57 -8.29 -11.77
CA ALA A 84 -3.50 -7.63 -11.01
C ALA A 84 -3.92 -7.27 -9.58
N GLY A 85 -5.19 -7.45 -9.24
CA GLY A 85 -5.72 -7.07 -7.93
C GLY A 85 -5.88 -5.56 -7.79
N TYR A 86 -5.93 -5.12 -6.56
CA TYR A 86 -6.14 -3.70 -6.21
C TYR A 86 -5.61 -3.43 -4.80
N CYS A 87 -5.37 -2.15 -4.52
CA CYS A 87 -5.04 -1.71 -3.17
C CYS A 87 -6.29 -1.22 -2.43
N ARG A 88 -6.17 -1.14 -1.11
CA ARG A 88 -7.13 -0.45 -0.24
C ARG A 88 -6.42 0.28 0.88
N LEU A 89 -6.99 1.41 1.27
CA LEU A 89 -6.63 2.11 2.50
C LEU A 89 -7.67 1.77 3.55
N ARG A 90 -7.23 1.37 4.73
CA ARG A 90 -8.14 1.10 5.85
C ARG A 90 -7.60 1.58 7.20
N ARG A 91 -8.50 1.73 8.16
CA ARG A 91 -8.11 1.91 9.55
C ARG A 91 -7.47 0.62 10.05
N PHE A 92 -6.39 0.77 10.79
CA PHE A 92 -5.79 -0.34 11.52
C PHE A 92 -6.35 -0.38 12.93
N ASP A 93 -6.93 -1.50 13.28
CA ASP A 93 -7.37 -1.80 14.64
C ASP A 93 -6.58 -3.04 15.08
N PRO A 94 -5.67 -2.91 16.06
CA PRO A 94 -4.86 -4.03 16.52
C PRO A 94 -5.72 -5.12 17.20
N ASP A 95 -6.88 -4.76 17.71
CA ASP A 95 -7.79 -5.67 18.41
C ASP A 95 -8.85 -6.29 17.48
N ALA A 96 -8.91 -5.82 16.23
CA ALA A 96 -9.82 -6.40 15.24
C ALA A 96 -9.33 -7.81 14.87
N VAL A 97 -10.12 -8.80 15.22
CA VAL A 97 -9.95 -10.17 14.74
C VAL A 97 -10.25 -10.17 13.24
N VAL A 98 -9.20 -10.17 12.42
CA VAL A 98 -9.34 -10.34 10.98
C VAL A 98 -9.65 -11.82 10.73
N ASP A 99 -10.93 -12.13 10.52
CA ASP A 99 -11.33 -13.46 10.07
C ASP A 99 -10.88 -13.64 8.60
N PRO A 100 -9.92 -14.55 8.32
CA PRO A 100 -9.47 -14.78 6.96
C PRO A 100 -10.60 -15.26 6.03
N ALA A 101 -11.66 -15.86 6.57
CA ALA A 101 -12.81 -16.32 5.80
C ALA A 101 -13.64 -15.14 5.26
N ASN A 102 -13.70 -14.03 5.99
CA ASN A 102 -14.43 -12.82 5.58
C ASN A 102 -13.63 -11.95 4.58
N MET A 103 -12.36 -12.28 4.31
CA MET A 103 -11.56 -11.56 3.32
C MET A 103 -12.02 -11.82 1.86
N ARG A 104 -12.93 -12.77 1.65
CA ARG A 104 -13.52 -13.07 0.34
C ARG A 104 -14.83 -12.32 0.07
N GLU A 105 -15.42 -11.73 1.10
CA GLU A 105 -16.63 -10.96 0.94
C GLU A 105 -16.34 -9.55 0.42
N LEU A 106 -17.34 -8.98 -0.22
CA LEU A 106 -17.26 -7.70 -0.92
C LEU A 106 -16.57 -6.63 -0.06
N PRO A 107 -15.64 -5.85 -0.63
CA PRO A 107 -14.88 -4.81 0.08
C PRO A 107 -15.73 -3.81 0.86
N ASN A 108 -17.00 -3.68 0.51
CA ASN A 108 -17.98 -2.80 1.16
C ASN A 108 -18.51 -3.33 2.49
N ALA A 109 -18.20 -4.58 2.87
CA ALA A 109 -18.65 -5.17 4.13
C ALA A 109 -17.69 -4.88 5.30
N ASP A 110 -16.45 -4.45 5.03
CA ASP A 110 -15.47 -4.12 6.07
C ASP A 110 -15.55 -2.63 6.43
N PRO A 111 -16.14 -2.26 7.59
CA PRO A 111 -16.30 -0.86 7.99
C PRO A 111 -14.97 -0.14 8.28
N SER A 112 -13.86 -0.87 8.33
CA SER A 112 -12.53 -0.28 8.48
C SER A 112 -11.99 0.27 7.16
N VAL A 113 -12.49 -0.16 6.01
CA VAL A 113 -12.05 0.30 4.70
C VAL A 113 -12.47 1.74 4.47
N ILE A 114 -11.50 2.59 4.18
CA ILE A 114 -11.69 4.01 3.89
C ILE A 114 -11.92 4.19 2.39
N CYS A 115 -11.06 3.56 1.58
CA CYS A 115 -11.23 3.56 0.12
C CYS A 115 -10.57 2.33 -0.52
N ILE A 116 -11.02 2.05 -1.73
CA ILE A 116 -10.50 0.99 -2.59
C ILE A 116 -9.89 1.65 -3.81
N GLY A 117 -8.69 1.22 -4.16
CA GLY A 117 -8.00 1.70 -5.35
C GLY A 117 -8.55 1.10 -6.64
N SER A 118 -8.19 1.71 -7.76
CA SER A 118 -8.49 1.18 -9.08
C SER A 118 -7.91 -0.23 -9.26
N PRO A 119 -8.54 -1.11 -10.06
CA PRO A 119 -7.93 -2.39 -10.40
C PRO A 119 -6.63 -2.16 -11.17
N GLY A 120 -5.58 -2.86 -10.78
CA GLY A 120 -4.37 -3.00 -11.59
C GLY A 120 -4.66 -3.92 -12.77
N THR A 121 -4.22 -3.56 -13.97
CA THR A 121 -4.55 -4.30 -15.20
C THR A 121 -3.36 -5.08 -15.77
N ALA A 122 -2.15 -4.82 -15.30
CA ALA A 122 -0.94 -5.45 -15.81
C ALA A 122 0.21 -5.38 -14.78
N ASN A 123 1.32 -6.02 -15.12
CA ASN A 123 2.56 -5.98 -14.35
C ASN A 123 3.01 -4.52 -14.13
N LEU A 124 3.28 -4.17 -12.88
CA LEU A 124 3.72 -2.83 -12.44
C LEU A 124 2.74 -1.68 -12.74
N VAL A 125 1.54 -1.97 -13.27
CA VAL A 125 0.49 -0.95 -13.40
C VAL A 125 -0.10 -0.69 -12.02
N PRO A 126 -0.02 0.55 -11.52
CA PRO A 126 -0.44 0.84 -10.16
C PRO A 126 -1.97 0.84 -10.02
N SER A 127 -2.44 0.32 -8.90
CA SER A 127 -3.73 0.63 -8.33
C SER A 127 -3.63 2.00 -7.67
N LEU A 128 -4.44 2.96 -8.11
CA LEU A 128 -4.47 4.33 -7.60
C LEU A 128 -5.63 4.50 -6.63
N PHE A 129 -5.43 5.29 -5.59
CA PHE A 129 -6.49 5.60 -4.63
C PHE A 129 -6.43 7.07 -4.18
N GLU A 130 -7.60 7.56 -3.79
CA GLU A 130 -7.77 8.88 -3.18
C GLU A 130 -8.91 8.83 -2.18
N ALA A 131 -8.76 9.53 -1.05
CA ALA A 131 -9.76 9.61 0.00
C ALA A 131 -9.66 10.90 0.80
N PHE A 132 -10.78 11.32 1.35
CA PHE A 132 -10.85 12.26 2.47
C PHE A 132 -11.15 11.48 3.74
N TYR A 133 -10.41 11.77 4.80
CA TYR A 133 -10.55 11.09 6.08
C TYR A 133 -10.55 12.07 7.22
N GLU A 134 -11.52 11.98 8.10
CA GLU A 134 -11.62 12.82 9.29
C GLU A 134 -11.66 11.96 10.55
N THR A 135 -10.97 12.42 11.59
CA THR A 135 -10.94 11.76 12.88
C THR A 135 -10.84 12.76 14.02
N ASP A 136 -11.60 12.54 15.07
CA ASP A 136 -11.63 13.32 16.31
C ASP A 136 -10.63 12.83 17.37
N LYS A 137 -10.01 11.69 17.13
CA LYS A 137 -9.00 11.05 17.98
C LYS A 137 -7.84 10.52 17.15
N PRO A 138 -6.67 10.22 17.74
CA PRO A 138 -5.57 9.58 17.01
C PRO A 138 -6.05 8.31 16.29
N ALA A 139 -5.69 8.19 15.02
CA ALA A 139 -6.10 7.07 14.18
C ALA A 139 -4.88 6.43 13.52
N GLN A 140 -4.96 5.13 13.28
CA GLN A 140 -3.95 4.38 12.56
C GLN A 140 -4.49 3.89 11.22
N LEU A 141 -3.71 4.06 10.17
CA LEU A 141 -4.04 3.64 8.82
C LEU A 141 -3.00 2.65 8.29
N ILE A 142 -3.45 1.76 7.42
CA ILE A 142 -2.58 0.88 6.64
C ILE A 142 -2.99 0.86 5.18
N LEU A 143 -2.00 0.78 4.31
CA LEU A 143 -2.18 0.50 2.89
C LEU A 143 -1.96 -0.99 2.66
N GLU A 144 -2.87 -1.64 1.96
CA GLU A 144 -2.81 -3.06 1.63
C GLU A 144 -3.00 -3.26 0.14
N HIS A 145 -2.43 -4.34 -0.40
CA HIS A 145 -2.64 -4.75 -1.79
C HIS A 145 -3.03 -6.23 -1.84
N GLN A 146 -4.06 -6.55 -2.60
CA GLN A 146 -4.50 -7.91 -2.90
C GLN A 146 -4.21 -8.22 -4.36
N SER A 147 -3.58 -9.34 -4.61
CA SER A 147 -3.48 -9.89 -5.96
C SER A 147 -4.60 -10.90 -6.19
N GLY A 148 -5.27 -10.79 -7.33
CA GLY A 148 -6.37 -11.71 -7.67
C GLY A 148 -5.93 -13.05 -8.27
N SER A 149 -4.63 -13.28 -8.50
CA SER A 149 -4.08 -14.47 -9.18
C SER A 149 -3.21 -15.30 -8.24
N ASN A 150 -2.65 -16.38 -8.76
CA ASN A 150 -1.75 -17.25 -8.02
C ASN A 150 -0.61 -16.45 -7.34
N PRO A 151 -0.60 -16.36 -6.01
CA PRO A 151 0.36 -15.51 -5.28
C PRO A 151 1.81 -16.01 -5.39
N GLN A 152 2.04 -17.23 -5.83
CA GLN A 152 3.40 -17.79 -5.93
C GLN A 152 4.29 -17.09 -6.97
N GLN A 153 3.72 -16.26 -7.84
CA GLN A 153 4.44 -15.54 -8.89
C GLN A 153 4.24 -14.02 -8.78
N ILE A 154 3.74 -13.57 -7.66
CA ILE A 154 3.41 -12.18 -7.41
C ILE A 154 4.27 -11.66 -6.27
N TYR A 155 4.83 -10.50 -6.48
CA TYR A 155 5.73 -9.86 -5.53
C TYR A 155 5.21 -8.45 -5.20
N LEU A 156 5.20 -8.12 -3.92
CA LEU A 156 4.91 -6.76 -3.46
C LEU A 156 5.99 -5.80 -3.92
N ARG A 157 7.23 -6.26 -3.95
CA ARG A 157 8.38 -5.57 -4.51
C ARG A 157 9.41 -6.57 -4.98
N VAL A 158 10.24 -6.20 -5.93
CA VAL A 158 11.35 -6.99 -6.42
C VAL A 158 12.62 -6.18 -6.36
N PHE A 159 13.71 -6.82 -5.98
CA PHE A 159 15.02 -6.21 -6.10
C PHE A 159 15.37 -6.11 -7.58
N VAL A 160 15.68 -4.90 -8.04
CA VAL A 160 16.22 -4.65 -9.38
C VAL A 160 17.51 -3.88 -9.20
N GLU A 161 18.59 -4.45 -9.67
CA GLU A 161 19.90 -3.83 -9.63
C GLU A 161 19.85 -2.44 -10.29
N ASN A 162 20.38 -1.44 -9.62
CA ASN A 162 20.32 -0.02 -10.03
C ASN A 162 18.94 0.67 -10.00
N SER A 163 17.91 0.04 -9.46
CA SER A 163 16.57 0.63 -9.40
C SER A 163 16.19 1.14 -8.02
N LYS A 164 17.07 1.87 -7.37
CA LYS A 164 16.75 2.59 -6.09
C LYS A 164 15.52 3.52 -6.21
N TRP A 165 14.97 3.66 -7.40
CA TRP A 165 13.93 4.63 -7.74
C TRP A 165 12.57 3.99 -8.07
N HIS A 166 12.43 2.67 -8.08
CA HIS A 166 11.14 2.03 -8.30
C HIS A 166 10.31 2.04 -7.01
N ALA A 167 9.34 2.93 -6.97
CA ALA A 167 8.34 2.97 -5.91
C ALA A 167 7.25 1.93 -6.21
N PHE A 168 7.15 0.89 -5.39
CA PHE A 168 6.08 -0.11 -5.47
C PHE A 168 4.81 0.33 -4.75
N ALA A 169 4.95 1.16 -3.73
CA ALA A 169 3.84 1.86 -3.12
C ALA A 169 4.26 3.27 -2.73
N ARG A 170 3.32 4.20 -2.80
CA ARG A 170 3.51 5.57 -2.36
C ARG A 170 2.21 6.10 -1.78
N ILE A 171 2.31 6.79 -0.67
CA ILE A 171 1.18 7.46 -0.04
C ILE A 171 1.54 8.91 0.25
N SER A 172 0.65 9.81 -0.12
CA SER A 172 0.73 11.24 0.16
C SER A 172 -0.43 11.62 1.07
N ILE A 173 -0.13 12.27 2.17
CA ILE A 173 -1.11 12.67 3.19
C ILE A 173 -0.93 14.15 3.48
N ARG A 174 -2.02 14.91 3.41
CA ARG A 174 -2.05 16.33 3.72
C ARG A 174 -3.16 16.60 4.73
N ARG A 175 -2.83 17.27 5.82
CA ARG A 175 -3.82 17.81 6.75
C ARG A 175 -4.47 19.05 6.14
N LEU A 176 -5.80 19.11 6.19
CA LEU A 176 -6.62 20.19 5.61
C LEU A 176 -6.83 21.33 6.59
#